data_c1c74faaa6bc748cbce33c588161f89e
#
_entry.id   c1c74faaa6bc748cbce33c588161f89e
#
_cell.length_a   1.000
_cell.length_b   1.000
_cell.length_c   1.000
_cell.angle_alpha   90.00
_cell.angle_beta   90.00
_cell.angle_gamma   90.00
#
_symmetry.space_group_name_H-M   'P 1'
#
loop_
_entity.id
_entity.type
_entity.pdbx_description
1 polymer ?
#
loop_
_entity_poly.entity_id
_entity_poly.type
_entity_poly.pdbx_seq_one_letter_code
_entity_poly.pdbx_strand_id
1 'polypeptide(L)'
;KNDSVGTEDLKIEIHANKKDSKLVIKDNGVGMSKEELENSLGTIAKSGTTEFLAELEKNAGKDKKKKDVNLIGQFGVGFYSAFMVADKVEVISKGVGQTKANKWESDGISGYEISEANKEEVGTEITLHIKKSEKEYLDKERIGFITRKYSDHLMYSVNFIDGKNEPELLNKASAIWTREKKDISAEQYEEFYKQIGAGFNKPLLTLHNKVEGTLSYINLLFIPDSRPFDLFQMDVKSKIKLYSNRVLITDDS
;
A
#
# COMPACT_ATOMS: atom_id res chain seq x y z
N LYS A 1 -19.17 -24.05 -4.22
CA LYS A 1 -18.60 -23.60 -2.94
C LYS A 1 -17.79 -22.36 -3.27
N ASN A 2 -18.25 -21.17 -2.83
CA ASN A 2 -17.53 -19.91 -3.01
C ASN A 2 -16.35 -19.92 -2.01
N ASP A 3 -15.14 -20.07 -2.50
CA ASP A 3 -13.93 -19.76 -1.75
C ASP A 3 -13.74 -18.23 -1.77
N SER A 4 -14.65 -17.51 -1.10
CA SER A 4 -14.45 -16.10 -0.83
C SER A 4 -13.41 -15.97 0.28
N VAL A 5 -12.23 -15.47 -0.05
CA VAL A 5 -11.26 -15.01 0.95
C VAL A 5 -11.95 -13.94 1.78
N GLY A 6 -12.17 -14.22 3.06
CA GLY A 6 -12.76 -13.24 3.98
C GLY A 6 -11.83 -12.02 4.05
N THR A 7 -12.38 -10.81 3.93
CA THR A 7 -11.57 -9.57 3.95
C THR A 7 -10.86 -9.34 5.28
N GLU A 8 -11.23 -10.07 6.33
CA GLU A 8 -10.65 -9.95 7.68
C GLU A 8 -9.28 -10.63 7.82
N ASP A 9 -8.92 -11.55 6.91
CA ASP A 9 -7.67 -12.32 6.98
C ASP A 9 -6.59 -11.84 5.99
N LEU A 10 -6.87 -10.79 5.22
CA LEU A 10 -5.92 -10.30 4.22
C LEU A 10 -4.74 -9.59 4.87
N LYS A 11 -3.52 -9.99 4.48
CA LYS A 11 -2.27 -9.46 5.02
C LYS A 11 -1.16 -9.40 3.99
N ILE A 12 -0.15 -8.60 4.31
CA ILE A 12 1.10 -8.52 3.58
C ILE A 12 2.22 -8.94 4.54
N GLU A 13 3.12 -9.79 4.07
CA GLU A 13 4.30 -10.25 4.80
C GLU A 13 5.55 -9.84 4.06
N ILE A 14 6.53 -9.30 4.79
CA ILE A 14 7.83 -8.88 4.26
C ILE A 14 8.92 -9.72 4.93
N HIS A 15 9.74 -10.37 4.11
CA HIS A 15 10.87 -11.18 4.54
C HIS A 15 12.15 -10.60 3.94
N ALA A 16 13.17 -10.35 4.76
CA ALA A 16 14.48 -9.90 4.29
C ALA A 16 15.53 -10.99 4.54
N ASN A 17 16.22 -11.37 3.50
CA ASN A 17 17.36 -12.30 3.57
C ASN A 17 18.64 -11.55 3.17
N LYS A 18 19.38 -11.09 4.17
CA LYS A 18 20.65 -10.36 3.96
C LYS A 18 21.73 -11.22 3.30
N LYS A 19 21.74 -12.53 3.59
CA LYS A 19 22.74 -13.46 3.07
C LYS A 19 22.61 -13.62 1.55
N ASP A 20 21.38 -13.78 1.09
CA ASP A 20 21.09 -14.00 -0.33
C ASP A 20 20.73 -12.70 -1.05
N SER A 21 20.78 -11.55 -0.35
CA SER A 21 20.40 -10.23 -0.87
C SER A 21 18.98 -10.22 -1.46
N LYS A 22 18.02 -10.87 -0.80
CA LYS A 22 16.63 -10.99 -1.26
C LYS A 22 15.68 -10.30 -0.30
N LEU A 23 14.78 -9.50 -0.86
CA LEU A 23 13.60 -9.00 -0.19
C LEU A 23 12.36 -9.68 -0.80
N VAL A 24 11.56 -10.33 0.03
CA VAL A 24 10.35 -11.04 -0.42
C VAL A 24 9.13 -10.35 0.19
N ILE A 25 8.17 -10.02 -0.65
CA ILE A 25 6.89 -9.42 -0.27
C ILE A 25 5.80 -10.40 -0.70
N LYS A 26 4.98 -10.85 0.25
CA LYS A 26 3.90 -11.82 0.02
C LYS A 26 2.56 -11.20 0.39
N ASP A 27 1.55 -11.50 -0.39
CA ASP A 27 0.16 -11.28 -0.02
C ASP A 27 -0.65 -12.57 -0.16
N ASN A 28 -1.74 -12.63 0.56
CA ASN A 28 -2.75 -13.69 0.46
C ASN A 28 -4.03 -13.16 -0.22
N GLY A 29 -3.88 -12.23 -1.16
CA GLY A 29 -4.96 -11.70 -1.97
C GLY A 29 -5.48 -12.68 -3.02
N VAL A 30 -6.18 -12.15 -4.02
CA VAL A 30 -6.82 -12.97 -5.07
C VAL A 30 -5.82 -13.62 -6.03
N GLY A 31 -4.57 -13.20 -6.01
CA GLY A 31 -3.54 -13.66 -6.95
C GLY A 31 -3.83 -13.29 -8.39
N MET A 32 -3.05 -13.83 -9.32
CA MET A 32 -3.14 -13.57 -10.76
C MET A 32 -3.03 -14.88 -11.55
N SER A 33 -3.78 -14.98 -12.62
CA SER A 33 -3.61 -15.99 -13.68
C SER A 33 -2.38 -15.67 -14.55
N LYS A 34 -1.99 -16.58 -15.44
CA LYS A 34 -0.92 -16.34 -16.42
C LYS A 34 -1.21 -15.12 -17.29
N GLU A 35 -2.42 -15.01 -17.80
CA GLU A 35 -2.84 -13.90 -18.66
C GLU A 35 -2.84 -12.56 -17.93
N GLU A 36 -3.26 -12.55 -16.65
CA GLU A 36 -3.20 -11.35 -15.82
C GLU A 36 -1.75 -10.94 -15.50
N LEU A 37 -0.83 -11.87 -15.27
CA LEU A 37 0.59 -11.58 -15.11
C LEU A 37 1.18 -10.95 -16.39
N GLU A 38 0.88 -11.53 -17.59
CA GLU A 38 1.30 -10.97 -18.88
C GLU A 38 0.75 -9.57 -19.09
N ASN A 39 -0.53 -9.38 -18.81
CA ASN A 39 -1.20 -8.11 -19.02
C ASN A 39 -0.75 -7.03 -18.04
N SER A 40 -0.56 -7.38 -16.76
CA SER A 40 -0.27 -6.41 -15.70
C SER A 40 1.22 -6.11 -15.54
N LEU A 41 2.10 -7.09 -15.82
CA LEU A 41 3.55 -6.97 -15.62
C LEU A 41 4.35 -7.04 -16.92
N GLY A 42 3.76 -7.49 -18.01
CA GLY A 42 4.41 -7.58 -19.32
C GLY A 42 4.37 -6.29 -20.13
N THR A 43 3.54 -5.32 -19.73
CA THR A 43 3.38 -4.06 -20.47
C THR A 43 3.42 -2.88 -19.50
N ILE A 44 4.35 -1.94 -19.74
CA ILE A 44 4.47 -0.72 -18.94
C ILE A 44 3.19 0.12 -19.08
N ALA A 45 2.74 0.69 -17.96
CA ALA A 45 1.55 1.54 -17.87
C ALA A 45 0.21 0.83 -18.15
N LYS A 46 0.16 -0.50 -18.07
CA LYS A 46 -1.08 -1.25 -18.06
C LYS A 46 -1.43 -1.65 -16.62
N SER A 47 -2.64 -1.38 -16.19
CA SER A 47 -3.09 -1.64 -14.82
C SER A 47 -4.35 -2.51 -14.82
N GLY A 48 -4.28 -3.69 -14.22
CA GLY A 48 -5.44 -4.54 -13.96
C GLY A 48 -6.51 -3.87 -13.10
N THR A 49 -6.11 -2.88 -12.28
CA THR A 49 -7.03 -2.04 -11.50
C THR A 49 -8.00 -1.27 -12.40
N THR A 50 -7.52 -0.73 -13.53
CA THR A 50 -8.36 0.03 -14.47
C THR A 50 -9.37 -0.89 -15.18
N GLU A 51 -8.95 -2.09 -15.56
CA GLU A 51 -9.82 -3.09 -16.17
C GLU A 51 -10.91 -3.57 -15.19
N PHE A 52 -10.52 -3.84 -13.94
CA PHE A 52 -11.44 -4.23 -12.86
C PHE A 52 -12.48 -3.15 -12.54
N LEU A 53 -12.08 -1.87 -12.50
CA LEU A 53 -13.02 -0.76 -12.32
C LEU A 53 -14.01 -0.67 -13.47
N ALA A 54 -13.53 -0.83 -14.72
CA ALA A 54 -14.39 -0.82 -15.90
C ALA A 54 -15.40 -1.98 -15.91
N GLU A 55 -15.02 -3.16 -15.41
CA GLU A 55 -15.94 -4.30 -15.25
C GLU A 55 -16.96 -4.06 -14.14
N LEU A 56 -16.55 -3.49 -13.01
CA LEU A 56 -17.48 -3.11 -11.95
C LEU A 56 -18.51 -2.08 -12.43
N GLU A 57 -18.09 -1.09 -13.23
CA GLU A 57 -19.00 -0.10 -13.82
C GLU A 57 -19.99 -0.73 -14.82
N LYS A 58 -19.55 -1.69 -15.63
CA LYS A 58 -20.41 -2.44 -16.57
C LYS A 58 -21.42 -3.33 -15.84
N ASN A 59 -21.01 -3.95 -14.73
CA ASN A 59 -21.83 -4.88 -13.95
C ASN A 59 -22.71 -4.18 -12.90
N ALA A 60 -22.46 -2.92 -12.60
CA ALA A 60 -23.28 -2.08 -11.72
C ALA A 60 -24.55 -1.65 -12.46
N GLY A 61 -25.46 -2.59 -12.72
CA GLY A 61 -26.84 -2.28 -13.11
C GLY A 61 -27.47 -1.38 -12.07
N LYS A 62 -28.26 -0.41 -12.51
CA LYS A 62 -29.10 0.65 -11.90
C LYS A 62 -29.10 0.88 -10.36
N ASP A 63 -28.46 0.07 -9.54
CA ASP A 63 -28.26 0.28 -8.12
C ASP A 63 -26.93 1.03 -7.87
N LYS A 64 -27.02 2.35 -7.94
CA LYS A 64 -25.95 3.31 -7.70
C LYS A 64 -25.52 3.40 -6.21
N LYS A 65 -25.27 2.32 -5.54
CA LYS A 65 -24.36 2.32 -4.39
C LYS A 65 -22.96 2.05 -4.94
N LYS A 66 -22.25 3.12 -5.33
CA LYS A 66 -20.80 3.05 -5.54
C LYS A 66 -20.21 2.42 -4.29
N LYS A 67 -19.83 1.15 -4.35
CA LYS A 67 -18.88 0.62 -3.39
C LYS A 67 -17.60 1.42 -3.66
N ASP A 68 -17.16 2.20 -2.68
CA ASP A 68 -15.84 2.85 -2.71
C ASP A 68 -14.79 1.73 -2.73
N VAL A 69 -14.46 1.26 -3.93
CA VAL A 69 -13.38 0.30 -4.12
C VAL A 69 -12.11 1.12 -4.11
N ASN A 70 -11.48 1.22 -2.93
CA ASN A 70 -10.21 1.90 -2.73
C ASN A 70 -9.08 1.09 -3.38
N LEU A 71 -8.96 1.15 -4.70
CA LEU A 71 -7.90 0.50 -5.45
C LEU A 71 -6.70 1.45 -5.58
N ILE A 72 -5.51 0.91 -5.30
CA ILE A 72 -4.20 1.55 -5.46
C ILE A 72 -3.60 1.04 -6.78
N GLY A 73 -2.71 1.81 -7.43
CA GLY A 73 -1.99 1.33 -8.60
C GLY A 73 -2.71 1.54 -9.94
N GLN A 74 -3.41 2.65 -10.12
CA GLN A 74 -4.19 2.94 -11.33
C GLN A 74 -3.34 3.12 -12.61
N PHE A 75 -2.08 3.52 -12.48
CA PHE A 75 -1.22 3.88 -13.62
C PHE A 75 -0.33 2.73 -14.13
N GLY A 76 -0.25 1.60 -13.43
CA GLY A 76 0.55 0.45 -13.83
C GLY A 76 2.06 0.67 -13.91
N VAL A 77 2.59 1.76 -13.31
CA VAL A 77 4.02 2.09 -13.36
C VAL A 77 4.75 1.86 -12.02
N GLY A 78 4.04 1.79 -10.91
CA GLY A 78 4.63 1.68 -9.58
C GLY A 78 5.48 0.41 -9.40
N PHE A 79 5.05 -0.70 -9.98
CA PHE A 79 5.77 -1.98 -9.92
C PHE A 79 7.20 -1.89 -10.48
N TYR A 80 7.38 -1.15 -11.57
CA TYR A 80 8.69 -1.04 -12.23
C TYR A 80 9.72 -0.26 -11.41
N SER A 81 9.29 0.51 -10.41
CA SER A 81 10.21 1.15 -9.46
C SER A 81 11.05 0.15 -8.67
N ALA A 82 10.63 -1.13 -8.59
CA ALA A 82 11.41 -2.21 -8.01
C ALA A 82 12.80 -2.35 -8.65
N PHE A 83 12.93 -2.08 -9.96
CA PHE A 83 14.21 -2.14 -10.66
C PHE A 83 15.19 -1.00 -10.32
N MET A 84 14.73 0.01 -9.58
CA MET A 84 15.63 1.01 -9.02
C MET A 84 16.53 0.39 -7.95
N VAL A 85 16.01 -0.57 -7.17
CA VAL A 85 16.71 -1.20 -6.03
C VAL A 85 17.09 -2.67 -6.28
N ALA A 86 16.53 -3.31 -7.30
CA ALA A 86 16.76 -4.72 -7.62
C ALA A 86 17.39 -4.91 -9.00
N ASP A 87 18.29 -5.89 -9.13
CA ASP A 87 18.86 -6.33 -10.41
C ASP A 87 17.93 -7.31 -11.13
N LYS A 88 17.07 -8.00 -10.38
CA LYS A 88 16.08 -8.97 -10.89
C LYS A 88 14.86 -8.96 -10.01
N VAL A 89 13.70 -9.13 -10.62
CA VAL A 89 12.40 -9.26 -9.94
C VAL A 89 11.74 -10.56 -10.39
N GLU A 90 11.29 -11.36 -9.43
CA GLU A 90 10.50 -12.56 -9.67
C GLU A 90 9.12 -12.38 -9.01
N VAL A 91 8.06 -12.75 -9.71
CA VAL A 91 6.68 -12.70 -9.19
C VAL A 91 6.05 -14.08 -9.38
N ILE A 92 5.73 -14.75 -8.27
CA ILE A 92 5.02 -16.02 -8.29
C ILE A 92 3.60 -15.75 -7.83
N SER A 93 2.62 -16.05 -8.69
CA SER A 93 1.22 -15.81 -8.35
C SER A 93 0.34 -17.00 -8.70
N LYS A 94 -0.66 -17.23 -7.83
CA LYS A 94 -1.72 -18.22 -8.04
C LYS A 94 -3.06 -17.53 -7.86
N GLY A 95 -3.81 -17.41 -8.93
CA GLY A 95 -5.14 -16.82 -8.93
C GLY A 95 -6.19 -17.72 -8.26
N VAL A 96 -7.26 -17.12 -7.77
CA VAL A 96 -8.43 -17.86 -7.26
C VAL A 96 -8.96 -18.80 -8.34
N GLY A 97 -9.21 -20.05 -7.97
CA GLY A 97 -9.71 -21.09 -8.90
C GLY A 97 -8.65 -21.70 -9.82
N GLN A 98 -7.41 -21.24 -9.78
CA GLN A 98 -6.30 -21.82 -10.53
C GLN A 98 -5.72 -23.05 -9.82
N THR A 99 -5.39 -24.08 -10.60
CA THR A 99 -4.74 -25.29 -10.09
C THR A 99 -3.23 -25.13 -9.97
N LYS A 100 -2.63 -24.32 -10.85
CA LYS A 100 -1.19 -24.06 -10.90
C LYS A 100 -0.90 -22.58 -10.69
N ALA A 101 0.28 -22.31 -10.15
CA ALA A 101 0.84 -20.97 -10.08
C ALA A 101 1.70 -20.69 -11.32
N ASN A 102 1.94 -19.42 -11.59
CA ASN A 102 2.84 -18.97 -12.63
C ASN A 102 3.89 -18.03 -12.04
N LYS A 103 5.10 -18.10 -12.60
CA LYS A 103 6.22 -17.23 -12.28
C LYS A 103 6.48 -16.32 -13.46
N TRP A 104 6.47 -15.03 -13.22
CA TRP A 104 6.99 -13.99 -14.08
C TRP A 104 8.35 -13.55 -13.54
N GLU A 105 9.36 -13.36 -14.40
CA GLU A 105 10.64 -12.83 -14.00
C GLU A 105 11.23 -11.90 -15.05
N SER A 106 11.97 -10.87 -14.59
CA SER A 106 12.65 -9.90 -15.44
C SER A 106 13.86 -9.29 -14.75
N ASP A 107 14.84 -8.87 -15.56
CA ASP A 107 15.96 -8.01 -15.14
C ASP A 107 15.68 -6.51 -15.40
N GLY A 108 14.52 -6.17 -15.93
CA GLY A 108 14.12 -4.81 -16.29
C GLY A 108 14.74 -4.28 -17.58
N ILE A 109 15.53 -5.08 -18.31
CA ILE A 109 16.29 -4.68 -19.51
C ILE A 109 15.95 -5.59 -20.69
N SER A 110 16.08 -6.91 -20.49
CA SER A 110 16.00 -7.90 -21.57
C SER A 110 14.59 -8.38 -21.89
N GLY A 111 13.59 -7.83 -21.19
CA GLY A 111 12.21 -8.29 -21.27
C GLY A 111 11.81 -9.14 -20.06
N TYR A 112 10.89 -10.08 -20.25
CA TYR A 112 10.43 -10.95 -19.17
C TYR A 112 10.22 -12.38 -19.67
N GLU A 113 10.22 -13.32 -18.73
CA GLU A 113 9.87 -14.72 -18.96
C GLU A 113 8.71 -15.13 -18.06
N ILE A 114 7.83 -16.00 -18.58
CA ILE A 114 6.77 -16.63 -17.79
C ILE A 114 6.87 -18.14 -17.88
N SER A 115 6.86 -18.79 -16.72
CA SER A 115 6.91 -20.24 -16.55
C SER A 115 5.90 -20.73 -15.52
N GLU A 116 5.59 -22.02 -15.52
CA GLU A 116 4.82 -22.64 -14.42
C GLU A 116 5.65 -22.63 -13.14
N ALA A 117 4.96 -22.48 -12.02
CA ALA A 117 5.57 -22.50 -10.69
C ALA A 117 4.72 -23.30 -9.69
N ASN A 118 5.35 -23.71 -8.59
CA ASN A 118 4.67 -24.34 -7.49
C ASN A 118 4.38 -23.33 -6.39
N LYS A 119 3.10 -23.11 -6.10
CA LYS A 119 2.60 -22.34 -4.96
C LYS A 119 1.28 -22.96 -4.54
N GLU A 120 1.18 -23.38 -3.29
CA GLU A 120 -0.02 -24.08 -2.80
C GLU A 120 -1.16 -23.09 -2.56
N GLU A 121 -0.85 -21.97 -1.91
CA GLU A 121 -1.83 -20.97 -1.51
C GLU A 121 -2.11 -19.94 -2.62
N VAL A 122 -3.34 -19.44 -2.66
CA VAL A 122 -3.73 -18.28 -3.48
C VAL A 122 -3.01 -17.04 -2.98
N GLY A 123 -2.70 -16.10 -3.88
CA GLY A 123 -2.01 -14.86 -3.57
C GLY A 123 -0.74 -14.68 -4.39
N THR A 124 0.03 -13.64 -4.07
CA THR A 124 1.22 -13.27 -4.82
C THR A 124 2.46 -13.19 -3.94
N GLU A 125 3.59 -13.62 -4.47
CA GLU A 125 4.92 -13.50 -3.86
C GLU A 125 5.83 -12.78 -4.82
N ILE A 126 6.40 -11.64 -4.40
CA ILE A 126 7.35 -10.83 -5.15
C ILE A 126 8.71 -10.97 -4.48
N THR A 127 9.71 -11.45 -5.22
CA THR A 127 11.10 -11.55 -4.77
C THR A 127 11.94 -10.51 -5.51
N LEU A 128 12.54 -9.59 -4.77
CA LEU A 128 13.50 -8.60 -5.25
C LEU A 128 14.91 -9.08 -4.95
N HIS A 129 15.73 -9.23 -5.98
CA HIS A 129 17.18 -9.46 -5.85
C HIS A 129 17.86 -8.11 -5.70
N ILE A 130 18.14 -7.71 -4.46
CA ILE A 130 18.58 -6.36 -4.10
C ILE A 130 20.00 -6.10 -4.58
N LYS A 131 20.19 -4.97 -5.25
CA LYS A 131 21.49 -4.48 -5.71
C LYS A 131 22.49 -4.35 -4.57
N LYS A 132 23.78 -4.51 -4.85
CA LYS A 132 24.84 -4.38 -3.84
C LYS A 132 24.89 -2.99 -3.20
N SER A 133 24.54 -1.93 -3.96
CA SER A 133 24.45 -0.54 -3.49
C SER A 133 23.23 -0.27 -2.60
N GLU A 134 22.19 -1.13 -2.68
CA GLU A 134 20.87 -0.86 -2.11
C GLU A 134 20.55 -1.78 -0.89
N LYS A 135 21.60 -2.33 -0.23
CA LYS A 135 21.42 -3.27 0.89
C LYS A 135 20.68 -2.72 2.10
N GLU A 136 20.56 -1.40 2.20
CA GLU A 136 19.75 -0.77 3.25
C GLU A 136 18.29 -1.24 3.23
N TYR A 137 17.75 -1.60 2.05
CA TYR A 137 16.39 -2.14 1.91
C TYR A 137 16.23 -3.58 2.42
N LEU A 138 17.29 -4.18 2.96
CA LEU A 138 17.23 -5.45 3.70
C LEU A 138 17.27 -5.25 5.21
N ASP A 139 17.40 -4.01 5.68
CA ASP A 139 17.39 -3.69 7.11
C ASP A 139 15.95 -3.52 7.60
N LYS A 140 15.60 -4.24 8.65
CA LYS A 140 14.28 -4.21 9.28
C LYS A 140 13.84 -2.78 9.66
N GLU A 141 14.75 -2.02 10.26
CA GLU A 141 14.49 -0.63 10.68
C GLU A 141 14.15 0.25 9.49
N ARG A 142 14.89 0.07 8.37
CA ARG A 142 14.65 0.80 7.11
C ARG A 142 13.30 0.43 6.51
N ILE A 143 13.00 -0.86 6.44
CA ILE A 143 11.72 -1.39 5.94
C ILE A 143 10.57 -0.85 6.81
N GLY A 144 10.71 -0.93 8.14
CA GLY A 144 9.71 -0.42 9.07
C GLY A 144 9.49 1.09 8.95
N PHE A 145 10.57 1.87 8.76
CA PHE A 145 10.48 3.31 8.52
C PHE A 145 9.70 3.62 7.24
N ILE A 146 10.04 2.95 6.13
CA ILE A 146 9.37 3.15 4.84
C ILE A 146 7.90 2.76 4.93
N THR A 147 7.59 1.61 5.52
CA THR A 147 6.22 1.13 5.68
C THR A 147 5.39 2.11 6.51
N ARG A 148 5.90 2.57 7.67
CA ARG A 148 5.22 3.57 8.49
C ARG A 148 5.08 4.91 7.79
N LYS A 149 6.07 5.35 7.02
CA LYS A 149 5.97 6.62 6.31
C LYS A 149 4.90 6.62 5.23
N TYR A 150 4.87 5.59 4.38
CA TYR A 150 4.04 5.60 3.17
C TYR A 150 2.78 4.76 3.25
N SER A 151 2.76 3.74 4.10
CA SER A 151 1.75 2.67 4.13
C SER A 151 1.12 2.43 5.51
N ASP A 152 1.33 3.35 6.49
CA ASP A 152 0.84 3.19 7.87
C ASP A 152 -0.68 3.00 7.94
N HIS A 153 -1.40 3.59 7.00
CA HIS A 153 -2.85 3.64 6.98
C HIS A 153 -3.51 2.67 5.99
N LEU A 154 -2.75 1.76 5.36
CA LEU A 154 -3.32 0.70 4.53
C LEU A 154 -4.34 -0.11 5.32
N MET A 155 -5.38 -0.63 4.63
CA MET A 155 -6.43 -1.43 5.27
C MET A 155 -5.93 -2.78 5.78
N TYR A 156 -4.83 -3.25 5.22
CA TYR A 156 -4.26 -4.58 5.48
C TYR A 156 -3.06 -4.47 6.39
N SER A 157 -2.89 -5.47 7.26
CA SER A 157 -1.69 -5.57 8.09
C SER A 157 -0.46 -5.83 7.22
N VAL A 158 0.61 -5.09 7.49
CA VAL A 158 1.93 -5.33 6.92
C VAL A 158 2.84 -5.83 8.03
N ASN A 159 3.28 -7.07 7.90
CA ASN A 159 4.06 -7.77 8.93
C ASN A 159 5.48 -8.03 8.43
N PHE A 160 6.46 -7.78 9.28
CA PHE A 160 7.83 -8.22 9.04
C PHE A 160 8.05 -9.60 9.67
N ILE A 161 8.58 -10.52 8.89
CA ILE A 161 8.85 -11.89 9.30
C ILE A 161 10.36 -12.12 9.37
N ASP A 162 10.86 -12.36 10.58
CA ASP A 162 12.28 -12.65 10.82
C ASP A 162 12.44 -14.12 11.25
N GLY A 163 12.69 -14.97 10.27
CA GLY A 163 12.93 -16.39 10.49
C GLY A 163 11.74 -17.09 11.16
N LYS A 164 11.96 -17.60 12.40
CA LYS A 164 10.95 -18.30 13.21
C LYS A 164 10.31 -17.41 14.28
N ASN A 165 10.67 -16.14 14.34
CA ASN A 165 10.12 -15.21 15.30
C ASN A 165 8.65 -14.91 14.98
N GLU A 166 7.92 -14.41 15.98
CA GLU A 166 6.56 -13.93 15.75
C GLU A 166 6.54 -12.77 14.75
N PRO A 167 5.51 -12.69 13.89
CA PRO A 167 5.35 -11.57 12.96
C PRO A 167 5.33 -10.23 13.69
N GLU A 168 6.13 -9.28 13.24
CA GLU A 168 6.09 -7.91 13.76
C GLU A 168 5.24 -7.01 12.87
N LEU A 169 4.19 -6.44 13.45
CA LEU A 169 3.31 -5.51 12.74
C LEU A 169 4.04 -4.18 12.46
N LEU A 170 4.17 -3.80 11.20
CA LEU A 170 4.87 -2.60 10.76
C LEU A 170 3.98 -1.37 10.61
N ASN A 171 2.67 -1.53 10.38
CA ASN A 171 1.72 -0.45 10.13
C ASN A 171 0.54 -0.50 11.10
N LYS A 172 -0.20 0.61 11.22
CA LYS A 172 -1.39 0.71 12.08
C LYS A 172 -2.66 0.17 11.45
N ALA A 173 -2.67 -0.03 10.14
CA ALA A 173 -3.80 -0.51 9.34
C ALA A 173 -5.12 0.26 9.58
N SER A 174 -5.05 1.51 10.01
CA SER A 174 -6.20 2.36 10.30
C SER A 174 -6.01 3.77 9.77
N ALA A 175 -7.11 4.37 9.31
CA ALA A 175 -7.14 5.74 8.82
C ALA A 175 -8.34 6.46 9.45
N ILE A 176 -8.09 7.23 10.50
CA ILE A 176 -9.13 7.89 11.28
C ILE A 176 -10.03 8.79 10.42
N TRP A 177 -9.46 9.45 9.41
CA TRP A 177 -10.20 10.37 8.52
C TRP A 177 -11.24 9.67 7.64
N THR A 178 -11.18 8.34 7.48
CA THR A 178 -12.16 7.60 6.69
C THR A 178 -13.41 7.22 7.47
N ARG A 179 -13.39 7.39 8.80
CA ARG A 179 -14.52 7.11 9.69
C ARG A 179 -15.49 8.29 9.72
N GLU A 180 -16.76 8.03 10.02
CA GLU A 180 -17.73 9.09 10.25
C GLU A 180 -17.34 9.91 11.48
N LYS A 181 -17.45 11.24 11.37
CA LYS A 181 -17.06 12.17 12.45
C LYS A 181 -17.74 11.84 13.79
N LYS A 182 -19.00 11.38 13.76
CA LYS A 182 -19.76 11.00 14.95
C LYS A 182 -19.22 9.78 15.69
N ASP A 183 -18.41 8.94 14.99
CA ASP A 183 -17.86 7.69 15.50
C ASP A 183 -16.41 7.87 16.00
N ILE A 184 -15.93 9.11 16.05
CA ILE A 184 -14.57 9.45 16.48
C ILE A 184 -14.67 10.33 17.73
N SER A 185 -14.05 9.88 18.82
CA SER A 185 -14.00 10.67 20.05
C SER A 185 -12.94 11.78 19.99
N ALA A 186 -13.04 12.77 20.88
CA ALA A 186 -12.06 13.84 20.98
C ALA A 186 -10.66 13.30 21.29
N GLU A 187 -10.59 12.29 22.17
CA GLU A 187 -9.34 11.64 22.56
C GLU A 187 -8.67 10.95 21.38
N GLN A 188 -9.42 10.32 20.49
CA GLN A 188 -8.90 9.69 19.26
C GLN A 188 -8.31 10.72 18.29
N TYR A 189 -8.94 11.91 18.16
CA TYR A 189 -8.35 13.00 17.39
C TYR A 189 -7.07 13.55 18.04
N GLU A 190 -7.05 13.71 19.35
CA GLU A 190 -5.85 14.16 20.10
C GLU A 190 -4.70 13.16 19.97
N GLU A 191 -4.98 11.87 20.08
CA GLU A 191 -3.99 10.82 19.89
C GLU A 191 -3.42 10.84 18.46
N PHE A 192 -4.27 10.96 17.47
CA PHE A 192 -3.83 11.05 16.07
C PHE A 192 -3.00 12.31 15.82
N TYR A 193 -3.40 13.45 16.38
CA TYR A 193 -2.66 14.70 16.29
C TYR A 193 -1.23 14.57 16.84
N LYS A 194 -1.06 13.92 17.99
CA LYS A 194 0.27 13.62 18.57
C LYS A 194 1.06 12.65 17.69
N GLN A 195 0.41 11.63 17.15
CA GLN A 195 1.05 10.62 16.30
C GLN A 195 1.63 11.20 15.00
N ILE A 196 0.95 12.16 14.39
CA ILE A 196 1.47 12.82 13.17
C ILE A 196 2.54 13.87 13.46
N GLY A 197 2.92 14.05 14.74
CA GLY A 197 3.96 14.99 15.18
C GLY A 197 3.53 16.45 15.07
N ALA A 198 2.22 16.74 15.06
CA ALA A 198 1.72 18.11 14.91
C ALA A 198 1.78 18.93 16.21
N GLY A 199 1.92 18.27 17.39
CA GLY A 199 2.07 18.93 18.69
C GLY A 199 2.08 17.94 19.85
N PHE A 200 2.46 18.42 21.05
CA PHE A 200 2.49 17.64 22.29
C PHE A 200 1.19 17.74 23.09
N ASN A 201 0.50 18.88 22.96
CA ASN A 201 -0.75 19.16 23.64
C ASN A 201 -1.95 18.73 22.75
N LYS A 202 -3.15 19.05 23.16
CA LYS A 202 -4.34 18.90 22.31
C LYS A 202 -4.39 20.01 21.26
N PRO A 203 -4.97 19.79 20.09
CA PRO A 203 -5.18 20.84 19.11
C PRO A 203 -6.20 21.88 19.62
N LEU A 204 -6.01 23.15 19.26
CA LEU A 204 -6.98 24.20 19.51
C LEU A 204 -8.29 23.95 18.77
N LEU A 205 -8.18 23.48 17.52
CA LEU A 205 -9.32 23.18 16.68
C LEU A 205 -8.99 21.98 15.77
N THR A 206 -10.00 21.11 15.61
CA THR A 206 -9.97 20.00 14.65
C THR A 206 -11.06 20.21 13.61
N LEU A 207 -10.68 20.24 12.35
CA LEU A 207 -11.58 20.31 11.20
C LEU A 207 -11.55 18.97 10.48
N HIS A 208 -12.66 18.26 10.48
CA HIS A 208 -12.83 17.01 9.76
C HIS A 208 -14.04 17.13 8.84
N ASN A 209 -13.82 17.18 7.53
CA ASN A 209 -14.88 17.34 6.54
C ASN A 209 -14.74 16.30 5.43
N LYS A 210 -15.87 15.78 5.00
CA LYS A 210 -16.02 14.96 3.80
C LYS A 210 -16.75 15.78 2.75
N VAL A 211 -16.12 15.96 1.60
CA VAL A 211 -16.69 16.71 0.47
C VAL A 211 -17.00 15.71 -0.63
N GLU A 212 -18.23 15.74 -1.11
CA GLU A 212 -18.72 14.89 -2.19
C GLU A 212 -19.21 15.79 -3.34
N GLY A 213 -18.68 15.53 -4.54
CA GLY A 213 -18.98 16.32 -5.72
C GLY A 213 -18.23 15.79 -6.94
N THR A 214 -17.93 16.69 -7.87
CA THR A 214 -17.06 16.39 -9.04
C THR A 214 -15.71 15.86 -8.59
N LEU A 215 -15.15 16.45 -7.53
CA LEU A 215 -14.01 15.93 -6.79
C LEU A 215 -14.50 15.57 -5.38
N SER A 216 -14.28 14.32 -4.98
CA SER A 216 -14.58 13.86 -3.62
C SER A 216 -13.28 13.76 -2.85
N TYR A 217 -13.24 14.35 -1.66
CA TYR A 217 -12.08 14.29 -0.78
C TYR A 217 -12.48 14.41 0.68
N ILE A 218 -11.57 13.97 1.55
CA ILE A 218 -11.69 14.13 2.99
C ILE A 218 -10.53 15.01 3.45
N ASN A 219 -10.80 16.01 4.25
CA ASN A 219 -9.76 16.75 4.94
C ASN A 219 -9.86 16.58 6.45
N LEU A 220 -8.72 16.38 7.09
CA LEU A 220 -8.55 16.38 8.54
C LEU A 220 -7.41 17.32 8.87
N LEU A 221 -7.76 18.49 9.39
CA LEU A 221 -6.83 19.57 9.69
C LEU A 221 -6.85 19.87 11.19
N PHE A 222 -5.68 20.19 11.73
CA PHE A 222 -5.52 20.57 13.11
C PHE A 222 -4.88 21.95 13.22
N ILE A 223 -5.44 22.79 14.08
CA ILE A 223 -4.81 24.05 14.48
C ILE A 223 -4.11 23.79 15.82
N PRO A 224 -2.79 23.96 15.92
CA PRO A 224 -2.06 23.84 17.19
C PRO A 224 -2.58 24.82 18.26
N ASP A 225 -2.49 24.44 19.53
CA ASP A 225 -2.80 25.31 20.68
C ASP A 225 -1.76 26.42 20.88
N SER A 226 -0.57 26.20 20.39
CA SER A 226 0.54 27.12 20.47
C SER A 226 1.08 27.45 19.07
N ARG A 227 1.54 28.67 18.92
CA ARG A 227 2.08 29.14 17.65
C ARG A 227 3.38 28.42 17.32
N PRO A 228 3.51 27.80 16.12
CA PRO A 228 4.75 27.21 15.68
C PRO A 228 5.89 28.23 15.60
N PHE A 229 7.09 27.86 16.04
CA PHE A 229 8.26 28.73 16.02
C PHE A 229 8.67 29.17 14.61
N ASP A 230 8.34 28.34 13.62
CA ASP A 230 8.67 28.50 12.22
C ASP A 230 7.62 29.28 11.41
N LEU A 231 6.52 29.75 12.04
CA LEU A 231 5.37 30.36 11.34
C LEU A 231 5.69 31.56 10.46
N PHE A 232 6.79 32.27 10.75
CA PHE A 232 7.22 33.46 10.00
C PHE A 232 8.57 33.28 9.30
N GLN A 233 9.09 32.06 9.22
CA GLN A 233 10.29 31.79 8.42
C GLN A 233 9.90 31.77 6.94
N MET A 234 10.75 32.30 6.06
CA MET A 234 10.46 32.40 4.63
C MET A 234 10.39 31.03 3.92
N ASP A 235 11.04 30.00 4.47
CA ASP A 235 11.16 28.67 3.88
C ASP A 235 10.37 27.60 4.65
N VAL A 236 9.24 27.97 5.25
CA VAL A 236 8.40 26.99 5.98
C VAL A 236 7.76 26.05 4.99
N LYS A 237 8.14 24.79 5.07
CA LYS A 237 7.45 23.73 4.34
C LYS A 237 6.05 23.51 4.92
N SER A 238 5.09 23.32 4.03
CA SER A 238 3.74 22.93 4.41
C SER A 238 3.78 21.64 5.23
N LYS A 239 2.97 21.58 6.30
CA LYS A 239 2.81 20.37 7.12
C LYS A 239 1.60 19.54 6.68
N ILE A 240 1.06 19.85 5.48
CA ILE A 240 -0.08 19.11 4.92
C ILE A 240 0.44 17.85 4.23
N LYS A 241 -0.17 16.72 4.57
CA LYS A 241 0.11 15.43 3.94
C LYS A 241 -1.03 15.08 3.00
N LEU A 242 -0.70 14.72 1.78
CA LEU A 242 -1.65 14.26 0.78
C LEU A 242 -1.64 12.72 0.73
N TYR A 243 -2.81 12.14 0.87
CA TYR A 243 -3.01 10.70 0.75
C TYR A 243 -3.94 10.38 -0.42
N SER A 244 -3.60 9.34 -1.18
CA SER A 244 -4.50 8.71 -2.14
C SER A 244 -4.71 7.26 -1.71
N ASN A 245 -5.98 6.85 -1.53
CA ASN A 245 -6.32 5.51 -1.07
C ASN A 245 -5.49 5.03 0.15
N ARG A 246 -5.30 5.93 1.13
CA ARG A 246 -4.55 5.71 2.38
C ARG A 246 -3.02 5.56 2.23
N VAL A 247 -2.48 5.76 1.02
CA VAL A 247 -1.03 5.81 0.77
C VAL A 247 -0.58 7.26 0.73
N LEU A 248 0.51 7.59 1.43
CA LEU A 248 1.11 8.92 1.39
C LEU A 248 1.68 9.18 0.00
N ILE A 249 1.21 10.27 -0.63
CA ILE A 249 1.72 10.72 -1.93
C ILE A 249 2.82 11.76 -1.73
N THR A 250 2.57 12.75 -0.87
CA THR A 250 3.56 13.78 -0.54
C THR A 250 3.30 14.36 0.85
N ASP A 251 4.38 14.71 1.52
CA ASP A 251 4.42 15.48 2.75
C ASP A 251 5.16 16.83 2.55
N ASP A 252 5.44 17.20 1.29
CA ASP A 252 6.20 18.37 0.87
C ASP A 252 5.38 19.15 -0.18
N SER A 253 4.43 19.93 0.28
CA SER A 253 3.56 20.75 -0.57
C SER A 253 3.67 22.24 -0.20
#